data_0036cea32673a7478918468a48626205
#
_entry.id   0036cea32673a7478918468a48626205
#
_cell.length_a   1.000
_cell.length_b   1.000
_cell.length_c   1.000
_cell.angle_alpha   90.00
_cell.angle_beta   90.00
_cell.angle_gamma   90.00
#
_symmetry.space_group_name_H-M   'P 1'
#
loop_
_entity.id
_entity.type
_entity.pdbx_description
1 polymer ?
#
loop_
_entity_poly.entity_id
_entity_poly.type
_entity_poly.pdbx_seq_one_letter_code
_entity_poly.pdbx_strand_id
1 'polypeptide(L)'
;MIKHILIFLSAMTFSYTQCDSSFTYFSQLPNNVTVLVGDTCLSNTDIAVLDSIIHQNNLEYDSPLEIGTQTWFNGRLRFLVAGNYGNISGANDTIYTLPNNIGDLSSLAYLYLEWHQISTLPTSFGNLTDLQNFTINNNILSSLPESISNLSNLNVLDLGYNELNDIPSSICELQGLSYLYLFNNNLESLPDCFCDLTLDWLNDDSFGLPYFAIGSNALCEDIPQCIDNTEHLNISLDQFYYAFQIESPQDCDSSNTSNINNIFPYQFYISTPYPNPFNPTTSLQLHIPYDRRMDIRVFDLKGNEIEIISNNSLYNHGKHIIQWNATNYSSGVYYIRFFDGMESKVKKVILTK
;
A
#
# COMPACT_ATOMS: atom_id res chain seq x y z
N MET A 1 41.20 -55.37 -42.17
CA MET A 1 41.30 -53.91 -41.94
C MET A 1 40.07 -53.46 -41.17
N ILE A 2 40.19 -53.38 -39.88
CA ILE A 2 39.09 -52.94 -39.01
C ILE A 2 39.38 -51.47 -38.69
N LYS A 3 38.50 -50.55 -39.17
CA LYS A 3 38.57 -49.12 -38.89
C LYS A 3 37.92 -48.87 -37.52
N HIS A 4 38.73 -48.48 -36.52
CA HIS A 4 38.22 -47.95 -35.27
C HIS A 4 37.69 -46.53 -35.49
N ILE A 5 36.37 -46.33 -35.27
CA ILE A 5 35.76 -45.01 -35.19
C ILE A 5 35.87 -44.56 -33.72
N LEU A 6 36.75 -43.59 -33.45
CA LEU A 6 36.78 -42.87 -32.17
C LEU A 6 35.62 -41.88 -32.13
N ILE A 7 34.63 -42.16 -31.29
CA ILE A 7 33.58 -41.23 -30.94
C ILE A 7 34.15 -40.28 -29.85
N PHE A 8 34.43 -39.02 -30.22
CA PHE A 8 34.68 -37.97 -29.26
C PHE A 8 33.35 -37.57 -28.60
N LEU A 9 33.12 -38.07 -27.40
CA LEU A 9 32.12 -37.47 -26.50
C LEU A 9 32.72 -36.15 -25.97
N SER A 10 32.33 -35.03 -26.56
CA SER A 10 32.52 -33.73 -25.94
C SER A 10 31.63 -33.65 -24.68
N ALA A 11 32.23 -33.83 -23.51
CA ALA A 11 31.58 -33.51 -22.27
C ALA A 11 31.29 -32.00 -22.30
N MET A 12 30.02 -31.62 -22.55
CA MET A 12 29.58 -30.27 -22.24
C MET A 12 29.68 -30.12 -20.72
N THR A 13 30.74 -29.50 -20.24
CA THR A 13 30.82 -28.98 -18.89
C THR A 13 29.86 -27.83 -18.84
N PHE A 14 28.66 -28.04 -18.27
CA PHE A 14 27.84 -26.95 -17.78
C PHE A 14 28.69 -26.25 -16.73
N SER A 15 29.28 -25.12 -17.07
CA SER A 15 29.80 -24.21 -16.07
C SER A 15 28.59 -23.66 -15.33
N TYR A 16 28.33 -24.15 -14.14
CA TYR A 16 27.47 -23.44 -13.21
C TYR A 16 28.14 -22.08 -13.02
N THR A 17 27.44 -21.03 -13.45
CA THR A 17 27.85 -19.67 -13.13
C THR A 17 27.76 -19.54 -11.62
N GLN A 18 28.90 -19.65 -10.96
CA GLN A 18 29.01 -19.45 -9.54
C GLN A 18 28.89 -17.94 -9.32
N CYS A 19 27.87 -17.49 -8.57
CA CYS A 19 27.75 -16.09 -8.20
C CYS A 19 29.04 -15.60 -7.51
N ASP A 20 29.33 -14.33 -7.62
CA ASP A 20 30.28 -13.66 -6.75
C ASP A 20 29.92 -13.92 -5.28
N SER A 21 30.86 -13.92 -4.36
CA SER A 21 30.68 -14.22 -2.94
C SER A 21 29.70 -13.29 -2.22
N SER A 22 29.43 -12.11 -2.80
CA SER A 22 28.44 -11.15 -2.30
C SER A 22 27.00 -11.40 -2.79
N PHE A 23 26.81 -12.45 -3.62
CA PHE A 23 25.52 -12.83 -4.17
C PHE A 23 25.20 -14.30 -3.90
N THR A 24 23.91 -14.60 -3.73
CA THR A 24 23.38 -15.96 -3.63
C THR A 24 22.66 -16.34 -4.90
N TYR A 25 22.98 -17.53 -5.44
CA TYR A 25 22.30 -18.11 -6.60
C TYR A 25 21.00 -18.78 -6.20
N PHE A 26 19.93 -18.45 -6.89
CA PHE A 26 18.62 -19.11 -6.75
C PHE A 26 18.28 -19.88 -8.02
N SER A 27 18.19 -21.21 -7.92
CA SER A 27 17.81 -22.08 -9.05
C SER A 27 16.34 -21.94 -9.45
N GLN A 28 15.50 -21.47 -8.53
CA GLN A 28 14.08 -21.16 -8.72
C GLN A 28 13.74 -19.93 -7.90
N LEU A 29 12.94 -19.06 -8.47
CA LEU A 29 12.42 -17.86 -7.80
C LEU A 29 10.90 -18.02 -7.57
N PRO A 30 10.36 -17.49 -6.47
CA PRO A 30 8.92 -17.39 -6.29
C PRO A 30 8.25 -16.57 -7.40
N ASN A 31 6.95 -16.78 -7.62
CA ASN A 31 6.21 -16.09 -8.69
C ASN A 31 6.10 -14.57 -8.51
N ASN A 32 6.28 -14.07 -7.31
CA ASN A 32 6.29 -12.67 -6.94
C ASN A 32 7.66 -11.99 -7.15
N VAL A 33 8.67 -12.72 -7.62
CA VAL A 33 10.02 -12.21 -7.87
C VAL A 33 10.29 -12.17 -9.36
N THR A 34 10.68 -11.00 -9.87
CA THR A 34 11.07 -10.78 -11.27
C THR A 34 12.51 -10.31 -11.34
N VAL A 35 13.33 -10.93 -12.18
CA VAL A 35 14.67 -10.44 -12.53
C VAL A 35 14.61 -9.83 -13.93
N LEU A 36 14.77 -8.51 -14.03
CA LEU A 36 14.70 -7.83 -15.32
C LEU A 36 15.99 -7.92 -16.11
N VAL A 37 17.13 -7.83 -15.42
CA VAL A 37 18.47 -7.90 -16.03
C VAL A 37 19.40 -8.66 -15.11
N GLY A 38 20.29 -9.45 -15.68
CA GLY A 38 21.21 -10.33 -14.97
C GLY A 38 20.70 -11.76 -14.90
N ASP A 39 21.27 -12.53 -14.03
CA ASP A 39 20.88 -13.89 -13.68
C ASP A 39 20.18 -13.92 -12.31
N THR A 40 19.94 -15.09 -11.77
CA THR A 40 19.31 -15.25 -10.45
C THR A 40 20.31 -15.22 -9.29
N CYS A 41 21.45 -14.52 -9.47
CA CYS A 41 22.38 -14.17 -8.40
C CYS A 41 21.90 -12.88 -7.73
N LEU A 42 21.34 -13.00 -6.53
CA LEU A 42 20.76 -11.87 -5.80
C LEU A 42 21.69 -11.44 -4.65
N SER A 43 21.76 -10.14 -4.40
CA SER A 43 22.62 -9.51 -3.39
C SER A 43 22.34 -10.05 -1.98
N ASN A 44 23.37 -10.54 -1.30
CA ASN A 44 23.26 -10.99 0.09
C ASN A 44 22.87 -9.85 1.04
N THR A 45 23.31 -8.63 0.75
CA THR A 45 22.95 -7.43 1.52
C THR A 45 21.46 -7.14 1.42
N ASP A 46 20.91 -7.15 0.20
CA ASP A 46 19.49 -6.85 -0.01
C ASP A 46 18.61 -7.95 0.59
N ILE A 47 19.01 -9.23 0.44
CA ILE A 47 18.33 -10.37 1.07
C ILE A 47 18.34 -10.23 2.59
N ALA A 48 19.46 -9.83 3.19
CA ALA A 48 19.57 -9.67 4.64
C ALA A 48 18.66 -8.55 5.18
N VAL A 49 18.39 -7.51 4.40
CA VAL A 49 17.40 -6.47 4.78
C VAL A 49 15.99 -7.04 4.79
N LEU A 50 15.61 -7.76 3.73
CA LEU A 50 14.29 -8.41 3.65
C LEU A 50 14.09 -9.40 4.80
N ASP A 51 15.12 -10.19 5.11
CA ASP A 51 15.12 -11.12 6.25
C ASP A 51 14.97 -10.38 7.59
N SER A 52 15.64 -9.21 7.73
CA SER A 52 15.50 -8.36 8.91
C SER A 52 14.06 -7.82 9.07
N ILE A 53 13.39 -7.45 7.98
CA ILE A 53 11.97 -7.04 8.01
C ILE A 53 11.09 -8.18 8.52
N ILE A 54 11.29 -9.39 8.02
CA ILE A 54 10.54 -10.59 8.40
C ILE A 54 10.75 -10.87 9.89
N HIS A 55 11.99 -10.98 10.34
CA HIS A 55 12.30 -11.35 11.73
C HIS A 55 11.87 -10.29 12.73
N GLN A 56 12.08 -9.01 12.42
CA GLN A 56 11.75 -7.92 13.33
C GLN A 56 10.23 -7.78 13.56
N ASN A 57 9.44 -8.16 12.55
CA ASN A 57 7.99 -8.09 12.60
C ASN A 57 7.32 -9.45 12.87
N ASN A 58 8.09 -10.52 13.06
CA ASN A 58 7.61 -11.89 13.24
C ASN A 58 6.66 -12.34 12.12
N LEU A 59 6.98 -11.99 10.87
CA LEU A 59 6.17 -12.37 9.71
C LEU A 59 6.33 -13.86 9.41
N GLU A 60 5.25 -14.50 8.96
CA GLU A 60 5.24 -15.94 8.67
C GLU A 60 5.65 -16.22 7.20
N TYR A 61 6.90 -15.93 6.85
CA TYR A 61 7.49 -16.27 5.55
C TYR A 61 8.67 -17.22 5.71
N ASP A 62 8.73 -18.23 4.83
CA ASP A 62 9.84 -19.20 4.80
C ASP A 62 11.10 -18.64 4.14
N SER A 63 10.97 -17.56 3.34
CA SER A 63 12.05 -16.95 2.59
C SER A 63 11.89 -15.42 2.46
N PRO A 64 13.00 -14.66 2.53
CA PRO A 64 12.97 -13.21 2.24
C PRO A 64 12.40 -12.86 0.87
N LEU A 65 12.45 -13.78 -0.09
CA LEU A 65 11.91 -13.58 -1.44
C LEU A 65 10.37 -13.67 -1.50
N GLU A 66 9.70 -14.04 -0.41
CA GLU A 66 8.24 -14.15 -0.36
C GLU A 66 7.56 -12.86 0.10
N ILE A 67 8.32 -11.91 0.70
CA ILE A 67 7.75 -10.64 1.14
C ILE A 67 7.39 -9.74 -0.05
N GLY A 68 6.10 -9.55 -0.27
CA GLY A 68 5.59 -8.65 -1.31
C GLY A 68 5.99 -9.06 -2.73
N THR A 69 5.85 -8.13 -3.66
CA THR A 69 6.31 -8.28 -5.05
C THR A 69 7.65 -7.58 -5.23
N GLN A 70 8.61 -8.30 -5.79
CA GLN A 70 10.00 -7.87 -5.90
C GLN A 70 10.46 -7.83 -7.35
N THR A 71 11.20 -6.77 -7.72
CA THR A 71 11.89 -6.69 -9.00
C THR A 71 13.36 -6.39 -8.80
N TRP A 72 14.20 -7.23 -9.38
CA TRP A 72 15.65 -7.22 -9.26
C TRP A 72 16.31 -6.83 -10.58
N PHE A 73 17.37 -6.05 -10.50
CA PHE A 73 18.14 -5.58 -11.63
C PHE A 73 19.64 -5.75 -11.34
N ASN A 74 20.33 -6.56 -12.14
CA ASN A 74 21.73 -6.91 -11.90
C ASN A 74 21.99 -7.41 -10.47
N GLY A 75 21.08 -8.25 -9.96
CA GLY A 75 21.18 -8.83 -8.62
C GLY A 75 20.86 -7.88 -7.46
N ARG A 76 20.45 -6.63 -7.70
CA ARG A 76 20.04 -5.67 -6.68
C ARG A 76 18.53 -5.44 -6.69
N LEU A 77 17.92 -5.29 -5.52
CA LEU A 77 16.49 -5.01 -5.38
C LEU A 77 16.19 -3.57 -5.84
N ARG A 78 15.32 -3.43 -6.85
CA ARG A 78 14.90 -2.13 -7.42
C ARG A 78 13.49 -1.72 -7.04
N PHE A 79 12.57 -2.70 -6.93
CA PHE A 79 11.17 -2.47 -6.60
C PHE A 79 10.76 -3.43 -5.48
N LEU A 80 10.16 -2.88 -4.46
CA LEU A 80 9.51 -3.64 -3.39
C LEU A 80 8.09 -3.11 -3.20
N VAL A 81 7.11 -3.94 -3.57
CA VAL A 81 5.70 -3.67 -3.30
C VAL A 81 5.27 -4.60 -2.18
N ALA A 82 5.26 -4.09 -0.98
CA ALA A 82 4.99 -4.86 0.23
C ALA A 82 3.83 -4.29 1.06
N GLY A 83 2.93 -3.52 0.44
CA GLY A 83 1.73 -3.02 1.12
C GLY A 83 0.80 -4.15 1.57
N ASN A 84 0.07 -3.95 2.65
CA ASN A 84 -0.84 -4.97 3.22
C ASN A 84 -2.23 -4.90 2.55
N TYR A 85 -2.30 -5.22 1.28
CA TYR A 85 -3.52 -5.12 0.48
C TYR A 85 -4.49 -6.31 0.67
N GLY A 86 -4.10 -7.33 1.40
CA GLY A 86 -4.88 -8.58 1.54
C GLY A 86 -5.01 -9.38 0.23
N ASN A 87 -4.05 -9.23 -0.67
CA ASN A 87 -3.97 -9.94 -1.94
C ASN A 87 -2.54 -10.43 -2.22
N ILE A 88 -2.34 -11.13 -3.35
CA ILE A 88 -1.06 -11.75 -3.72
C ILE A 88 0.05 -10.74 -4.11
N SER A 89 -0.27 -9.45 -4.23
CA SER A 89 0.68 -8.44 -4.74
C SER A 89 1.53 -7.80 -3.64
N GLY A 90 1.04 -7.79 -2.38
CA GLY A 90 1.69 -7.16 -1.25
C GLY A 90 2.16 -8.15 -0.18
N ALA A 91 2.61 -7.62 0.94
CA ALA A 91 2.77 -8.40 2.15
C ALA A 91 1.38 -8.76 2.69
N ASN A 92 1.16 -10.02 3.02
CA ASN A 92 -0.13 -10.48 3.56
C ASN A 92 -0.16 -10.42 5.09
N ASP A 93 0.78 -9.73 5.70
CA ASP A 93 0.95 -9.57 7.13
C ASP A 93 1.31 -8.12 7.47
N THR A 94 1.21 -7.73 8.74
CA THR A 94 1.38 -6.34 9.17
C THR A 94 2.82 -6.06 9.57
N ILE A 95 3.45 -5.09 8.91
CA ILE A 95 4.75 -4.54 9.30
C ILE A 95 4.52 -3.42 10.33
N TYR A 96 5.20 -3.50 11.46
CA TYR A 96 5.15 -2.52 12.55
C TYR A 96 6.38 -1.60 12.57
N THR A 97 7.54 -2.13 12.13
CA THR A 97 8.81 -1.40 12.18
C THR A 97 9.68 -1.74 10.97
N LEU A 98 10.48 -0.77 10.53
CA LEU A 98 11.54 -0.98 9.55
C LEU A 98 12.89 -1.19 10.25
N PRO A 99 13.72 -2.14 9.78
CA PRO A 99 15.00 -2.43 10.40
C PRO A 99 16.02 -1.30 10.16
N ASN A 100 16.97 -1.16 11.08
CA ASN A 100 18.03 -0.15 10.96
C ASN A 100 18.94 -0.34 9.74
N ASN A 101 18.96 -1.51 9.13
CA ASN A 101 19.71 -1.78 7.90
C ASN A 101 18.86 -1.53 6.63
N ILE A 102 17.68 -0.93 6.72
CA ILE A 102 16.85 -0.63 5.54
C ILE A 102 17.61 0.20 4.50
N GLY A 103 18.46 1.10 4.95
CA GLY A 103 19.30 1.95 4.08
C GLY A 103 20.34 1.20 3.25
N ASP A 104 20.58 -0.09 3.52
CA ASP A 104 21.50 -0.93 2.73
C ASP A 104 20.89 -1.35 1.38
N LEU A 105 19.57 -1.16 1.20
CA LEU A 105 18.89 -1.31 -0.10
C LEU A 105 19.25 -0.15 -1.06
N SER A 106 20.51 0.14 -1.21
CA SER A 106 21.03 1.34 -1.89
C SER A 106 20.63 1.49 -3.37
N SER A 107 20.15 0.41 -4.00
CA SER A 107 19.64 0.41 -5.37
C SER A 107 18.11 0.48 -5.45
N LEU A 108 17.41 0.55 -4.32
CA LEU A 108 15.95 0.57 -4.30
C LEU A 108 15.43 1.89 -4.87
N ALA A 109 14.56 1.80 -5.89
CA ALA A 109 13.98 2.95 -6.54
C ALA A 109 12.48 3.12 -6.22
N TYR A 110 11.79 2.06 -5.92
CA TYR A 110 10.37 2.07 -5.65
C TYR A 110 10.08 1.24 -4.39
N LEU A 111 9.44 1.88 -3.40
CA LEU A 111 9.09 1.26 -2.13
C LEU A 111 7.62 1.58 -1.79
N TYR A 112 6.82 0.54 -1.68
CA TYR A 112 5.40 0.62 -1.37
C TYR A 112 5.12 -0.15 -0.08
N LEU A 113 4.72 0.57 0.99
CA LEU A 113 4.50 0.05 2.35
C LEU A 113 3.16 0.52 2.92
N GLU A 114 2.12 0.53 2.09
CA GLU A 114 0.80 1.00 2.49
C GLU A 114 0.07 -0.03 3.39
N TRP A 115 -0.85 0.46 4.19
CA TRP A 115 -1.76 -0.37 5.01
C TRP A 115 -1.06 -1.23 6.07
N HIS A 116 -0.03 -0.69 6.70
CA HIS A 116 0.66 -1.31 7.83
C HIS A 116 0.40 -0.53 9.14
N GLN A 117 1.24 -0.76 10.15
CA GLN A 117 1.24 -0.04 11.42
C GLN A 117 2.64 0.51 11.73
N ILE A 118 3.29 1.06 10.70
CA ILE A 118 4.62 1.65 10.85
C ILE A 118 4.47 3.02 11.50
N SER A 119 5.11 3.20 12.66
CA SER A 119 5.02 4.45 13.44
C SER A 119 6.21 5.39 13.26
N THR A 120 7.36 4.86 12.81
CA THR A 120 8.60 5.63 12.63
C THR A 120 9.44 5.08 11.50
N LEU A 121 10.24 5.96 10.87
CA LEU A 121 11.31 5.57 9.93
C LEU A 121 12.67 5.68 10.63
N PRO A 122 13.56 4.67 10.50
CA PRO A 122 14.90 4.77 11.05
C PRO A 122 15.75 5.81 10.30
N THR A 123 16.72 6.43 10.96
CA THR A 123 17.61 7.45 10.35
C THR A 123 18.34 6.92 9.10
N SER A 124 18.65 5.61 9.07
CA SER A 124 19.26 4.95 7.90
C SER A 124 18.40 4.98 6.64
N PHE A 125 17.09 5.27 6.78
CA PHE A 125 16.17 5.41 5.63
C PHE A 125 16.66 6.46 4.63
N GLY A 126 17.31 7.54 5.11
CA GLY A 126 17.93 8.54 4.25
C GLY A 126 19.12 8.03 3.41
N ASN A 127 19.59 6.79 3.60
CA ASN A 127 20.61 6.20 2.75
C ASN A 127 20.06 5.59 1.45
N LEU A 128 18.73 5.55 1.27
CA LEU A 128 18.07 5.08 0.06
C LEU A 128 18.12 6.12 -1.06
N THR A 129 19.33 6.56 -1.41
CA THR A 129 19.53 7.71 -2.31
C THR A 129 19.06 7.49 -3.76
N ASP A 130 18.86 6.24 -4.18
CA ASP A 130 18.27 5.90 -5.49
C ASP A 130 16.71 5.92 -5.47
N LEU A 131 16.09 6.13 -4.30
CA LEU A 131 14.64 6.08 -4.15
C LEU A 131 13.95 7.20 -4.92
N GLN A 132 13.02 6.83 -5.78
CA GLN A 132 12.23 7.72 -6.64
C GLN A 132 10.77 7.79 -6.20
N ASN A 133 10.20 6.66 -5.79
CA ASN A 133 8.83 6.58 -5.29
C ASN A 133 8.82 5.95 -3.92
N PHE A 134 8.25 6.67 -2.98
CA PHE A 134 8.00 6.17 -1.64
C PHE A 134 6.54 6.41 -1.26
N THR A 135 5.82 5.32 -1.05
CA THR A 135 4.42 5.32 -0.66
C THR A 135 4.28 4.56 0.66
N ILE A 136 3.86 5.27 1.70
CA ILE A 136 3.65 4.74 3.06
C ILE A 136 2.32 5.21 3.64
N ASN A 137 1.36 5.49 2.79
CA ASN A 137 0.02 5.89 3.22
C ASN A 137 -0.68 4.78 4.03
N ASN A 138 -1.71 5.16 4.78
CA ASN A 138 -2.46 4.23 5.62
C ASN A 138 -1.57 3.49 6.64
N ASN A 139 -0.77 4.25 7.37
CA ASN A 139 0.07 3.80 8.48
C ASN A 139 -0.24 4.64 9.74
N ILE A 140 0.62 4.60 10.75
CA ILE A 140 0.53 5.38 11.98
C ILE A 140 1.80 6.22 12.21
N LEU A 141 2.38 6.70 11.11
CA LEU A 141 3.63 7.45 11.12
C LEU A 141 3.42 8.81 11.81
N SER A 142 4.15 9.07 12.89
CA SER A 142 3.98 10.29 13.69
C SER A 142 5.01 11.39 13.39
N SER A 143 6.12 11.05 12.73
CA SER A 143 7.17 11.99 12.33
C SER A 143 8.05 11.42 11.22
N LEU A 144 8.79 12.28 10.54
CA LEU A 144 9.83 11.92 9.57
C LEU A 144 11.22 12.20 10.16
N PRO A 145 12.23 11.38 9.85
CA PRO A 145 13.62 11.68 10.23
C PRO A 145 14.17 12.84 9.38
N GLU A 146 15.05 13.68 9.96
CA GLU A 146 15.73 14.73 9.22
C GLU A 146 16.53 14.21 8.00
N SER A 147 16.98 12.96 8.07
CA SER A 147 17.68 12.30 6.95
C SER A 147 16.83 12.09 5.70
N ILE A 148 15.53 12.39 5.75
CA ILE A 148 14.65 12.35 4.57
C ILE A 148 15.18 13.24 3.44
N SER A 149 15.86 14.34 3.77
CA SER A 149 16.48 15.26 2.81
C SER A 149 17.53 14.61 1.90
N ASN A 150 18.13 13.51 2.34
CA ASN A 150 19.14 12.81 1.55
C ASN A 150 18.57 12.09 0.31
N LEU A 151 17.23 11.93 0.25
CA LEU A 151 16.53 11.24 -0.86
C LEU A 151 16.40 12.15 -2.08
N SER A 152 17.52 12.64 -2.60
CA SER A 152 17.57 13.66 -3.65
C SER A 152 16.96 13.24 -4.99
N ASN A 153 16.76 11.95 -5.22
CA ASN A 153 16.09 11.39 -6.41
C ASN A 153 14.59 11.18 -6.22
N LEU A 154 14.03 11.52 -5.04
CA LEU A 154 12.63 11.27 -4.74
C LEU A 154 11.74 12.16 -5.59
N ASN A 155 10.84 11.52 -6.33
CA ASN A 155 9.88 12.15 -7.22
C ASN A 155 8.45 12.10 -6.65
N VAL A 156 8.11 11.00 -5.98
CA VAL A 156 6.80 10.79 -5.35
C VAL A 156 7.00 10.49 -3.87
N LEU A 157 6.36 11.27 -3.02
CA LEU A 157 6.28 11.04 -1.57
C LEU A 157 4.82 11.04 -1.13
N ASP A 158 4.33 9.87 -0.80
CA ASP A 158 2.95 9.70 -0.33
C ASP A 158 2.93 9.30 1.16
N LEU A 159 2.50 10.24 1.98
CA LEU A 159 2.38 10.16 3.43
C LEU A 159 0.91 10.30 3.88
N GLY A 160 -0.04 10.23 2.96
CA GLY A 160 -1.46 10.36 3.27
C GLY A 160 -1.95 9.33 4.28
N TYR A 161 -2.98 9.65 5.05
CA TYR A 161 -3.55 8.74 6.07
C TYR A 161 -2.50 8.23 7.05
N ASN A 162 -1.85 9.15 7.78
CA ASN A 162 -0.91 8.87 8.86
C ASN A 162 -1.25 9.73 10.10
N GLU A 163 -0.34 9.80 11.07
CA GLU A 163 -0.51 10.55 12.32
C GLU A 163 0.57 11.64 12.47
N LEU A 164 1.05 12.21 11.35
CA LEU A 164 2.11 13.22 11.36
C LEU A 164 1.62 14.49 12.05
N ASN A 165 2.35 14.95 13.07
CA ASN A 165 2.06 16.19 13.78
C ASN A 165 2.89 17.35 13.24
N ASP A 166 4.02 17.05 12.61
CA ASP A 166 4.93 18.03 12.00
C ASP A 166 5.64 17.42 10.77
N ILE A 167 6.20 18.30 9.97
CA ILE A 167 7.09 17.98 8.86
C ILE A 167 8.43 18.67 9.11
N PRO A 168 9.55 17.92 9.12
CA PRO A 168 10.86 18.52 9.36
C PRO A 168 11.23 19.50 8.23
N SER A 169 11.95 20.57 8.57
CA SER A 169 12.38 21.57 7.57
C SER A 169 13.29 20.99 6.49
N SER A 170 13.94 19.87 6.76
CA SER A 170 14.75 19.13 5.79
C SER A 170 13.93 18.61 4.57
N ILE A 171 12.60 18.55 4.67
CA ILE A 171 11.74 18.19 3.52
C ILE A 171 11.93 19.17 2.36
N CYS A 172 12.25 20.44 2.64
CA CYS A 172 12.44 21.49 1.64
C CYS A 172 13.67 21.26 0.73
N GLU A 173 14.56 20.35 1.11
CA GLU A 173 15.72 19.98 0.31
C GLU A 173 15.35 18.99 -0.84
N LEU A 174 14.15 18.43 -0.82
CA LEU A 174 13.67 17.47 -1.82
C LEU A 174 13.20 18.15 -3.12
N GLN A 175 14.11 18.80 -3.81
CA GLN A 175 13.83 19.58 -5.03
C GLN A 175 13.43 18.73 -6.25
N GLY A 176 13.50 17.40 -6.14
CA GLY A 176 13.08 16.45 -7.19
C GLY A 176 11.62 16.03 -7.10
N LEU A 177 10.87 16.45 -6.07
CA LEU A 177 9.49 16.05 -5.90
C LEU A 177 8.59 16.61 -6.99
N SER A 178 7.78 15.71 -7.60
CA SER A 178 6.65 16.05 -8.47
C SER A 178 5.32 15.82 -7.78
N TYR A 179 5.25 14.84 -6.86
CA TYR A 179 4.04 14.53 -6.10
C TYR A 179 4.36 14.49 -4.61
N LEU A 180 3.58 15.24 -3.83
CA LEU A 180 3.65 15.24 -2.36
C LEU A 180 2.24 15.15 -1.78
N TYR A 181 1.95 14.05 -1.09
CA TYR A 181 0.67 13.84 -0.43
C TYR A 181 0.84 13.79 1.08
N LEU A 182 0.16 14.72 1.77
CA LEU A 182 0.19 14.91 3.22
C LEU A 182 -1.22 14.91 3.83
N PHE A 183 -2.24 14.64 3.04
CA PHE A 183 -3.63 14.68 3.48
C PHE A 183 -3.94 13.62 4.54
N ASN A 184 -4.98 13.88 5.35
CA ASN A 184 -5.37 13.02 6.48
C ASN A 184 -4.19 12.73 7.42
N ASN A 185 -3.68 13.79 8.03
CA ASN A 185 -2.67 13.78 9.09
C ASN A 185 -3.10 14.76 10.22
N ASN A 186 -2.21 15.07 11.15
CA ASN A 186 -2.47 15.96 12.28
C ASN A 186 -1.63 17.24 12.21
N LEU A 187 -1.31 17.71 10.99
CA LEU A 187 -0.41 18.86 10.80
C LEU A 187 -1.10 20.16 11.22
N GLU A 188 -0.51 20.90 12.16
CA GLU A 188 -0.97 22.23 12.57
C GLU A 188 -0.20 23.36 11.88
N SER A 189 1.00 23.08 11.37
CA SER A 189 1.87 24.01 10.66
C SER A 189 2.77 23.30 9.66
N LEU A 190 3.39 24.07 8.79
CA LEU A 190 4.39 23.61 7.82
C LEU A 190 5.67 24.44 7.98
N PRO A 191 6.84 23.91 7.59
CA PRO A 191 8.09 24.65 7.65
C PRO A 191 8.04 25.95 6.81
N ASP A 192 8.69 27.02 7.27
CA ASP A 192 8.78 28.31 6.56
C ASP A 192 9.30 28.18 5.11
N CYS A 193 10.17 27.21 4.88
CA CYS A 193 10.76 26.91 3.58
C CYS A 193 9.83 26.09 2.64
N PHE A 194 8.62 25.73 3.07
CA PHE A 194 7.77 24.79 2.34
C PHE A 194 7.49 25.23 0.90
N CYS A 195 7.33 26.54 0.70
CA CYS A 195 7.13 27.12 -0.64
C CYS A 195 8.41 27.15 -1.50
N ASP A 196 9.57 26.76 -0.98
CA ASP A 196 10.81 26.65 -1.77
C ASP A 196 10.86 25.33 -2.57
N LEU A 197 9.96 24.38 -2.27
CA LEU A 197 9.80 23.17 -3.08
C LEU A 197 9.34 23.49 -4.50
N THR A 198 9.85 22.77 -5.49
CA THR A 198 9.54 23.00 -6.92
C THR A 198 8.29 22.25 -7.38
N LEU A 199 7.29 22.12 -6.50
CA LEU A 199 6.02 21.46 -6.78
C LEU A 199 5.08 22.35 -7.61
N ASP A 200 4.22 21.71 -8.41
CA ASP A 200 3.07 22.38 -9.00
C ASP A 200 1.92 22.38 -7.99
N TRP A 201 1.73 23.54 -7.34
CA TRP A 201 0.75 23.69 -6.26
C TRP A 201 -0.71 23.81 -6.75
N LEU A 202 -0.91 24.07 -8.06
CA LEU A 202 -2.18 24.53 -8.59
C LEU A 202 -2.83 23.58 -9.59
N ASN A 203 -2.08 22.65 -10.15
CA ASN A 203 -2.57 21.81 -11.23
C ASN A 203 -2.62 20.33 -10.85
N ASP A 204 -3.39 19.60 -11.64
CA ASP A 204 -3.44 18.16 -11.65
C ASP A 204 -2.62 17.62 -12.84
N ASP A 205 -2.25 16.36 -12.77
CA ASP A 205 -1.64 15.67 -13.90
C ASP A 205 -2.66 15.34 -15.01
N SER A 206 -2.20 14.73 -16.10
CA SER A 206 -3.06 14.35 -17.22
C SER A 206 -4.13 13.30 -16.90
N PHE A 207 -4.06 12.67 -15.72
CA PHE A 207 -5.03 11.69 -15.21
C PHE A 207 -5.99 12.30 -14.22
N GLY A 208 -5.83 13.57 -13.86
CA GLY A 208 -6.64 14.29 -12.88
C GLY A 208 -6.22 14.01 -11.42
N LEU A 209 -4.96 13.60 -11.21
CA LEU A 209 -4.39 13.48 -9.87
C LEU A 209 -3.61 14.76 -9.53
N PRO A 210 -3.81 15.35 -8.34
CA PRO A 210 -3.09 16.54 -7.93
C PRO A 210 -1.60 16.25 -7.76
N TYR A 211 -0.74 17.20 -8.12
CA TYR A 211 0.68 17.10 -7.77
C TYR A 211 0.92 17.30 -6.27
N PHE A 212 -0.02 17.95 -5.59
CA PHE A 212 0.02 18.20 -4.16
C PHE A 212 -1.37 18.09 -3.54
N ALA A 213 -1.48 17.45 -2.37
CA ALA A 213 -2.72 17.41 -1.59
C ALA A 213 -2.44 17.33 -0.09
N ILE A 214 -3.13 18.16 0.70
CA ILE A 214 -2.93 18.26 2.16
C ILE A 214 -4.24 18.41 2.95
N GLY A 215 -5.37 18.08 2.38
CA GLY A 215 -6.67 18.16 3.03
C GLY A 215 -6.76 17.30 4.29
N SER A 216 -7.74 17.56 5.15
CA SER A 216 -7.90 16.87 6.44
C SER A 216 -6.64 16.90 7.31
N ASN A 217 -6.16 18.09 7.59
CA ASN A 217 -5.18 18.40 8.62
C ASN A 217 -5.76 19.51 9.52
N ALA A 218 -4.96 20.15 10.35
CA ALA A 218 -5.34 21.25 11.23
C ALA A 218 -4.58 22.56 10.89
N LEU A 219 -4.33 22.83 9.61
CA LEU A 219 -3.64 24.01 9.11
C LEU A 219 -4.60 25.21 9.12
N CYS A 220 -4.72 25.91 10.23
CA CYS A 220 -5.72 26.97 10.45
C CYS A 220 -5.14 28.36 10.49
N GLU A 221 -3.88 28.48 10.85
CA GLU A 221 -3.15 29.74 10.94
C GLU A 221 -1.81 29.59 10.22
N ASP A 222 -1.23 30.70 9.80
CA ASP A 222 0.11 30.76 9.17
C ASP A 222 0.28 29.80 7.97
N ILE A 223 -0.78 29.66 7.15
CA ILE A 223 -0.75 28.80 5.95
C ILE A 223 0.27 29.37 4.96
N PRO A 224 1.22 28.55 4.45
CA PRO A 224 2.18 29.00 3.46
C PRO A 224 1.52 29.57 2.20
N GLN A 225 2.01 30.71 1.70
CA GLN A 225 1.39 31.46 0.62
C GLN A 225 1.24 30.64 -0.68
N CYS A 226 2.10 29.65 -0.91
CA CYS A 226 2.03 28.79 -2.11
C CYS A 226 0.79 27.90 -2.13
N ILE A 227 0.15 27.64 -0.97
CA ILE A 227 -1.01 26.74 -0.85
C ILE A 227 -2.26 27.42 -0.29
N ASP A 228 -2.15 28.63 0.27
CA ASP A 228 -3.26 29.34 0.95
C ASP A 228 -4.52 29.53 0.08
N ASN A 229 -4.36 29.65 -1.24
CA ASN A 229 -5.47 29.88 -2.17
C ASN A 229 -5.65 28.74 -3.19
N THR A 230 -5.12 27.55 -2.91
CA THR A 230 -5.26 26.40 -3.78
C THR A 230 -6.42 25.49 -3.36
N GLU A 231 -7.07 24.84 -4.30
CA GLU A 231 -8.07 23.80 -4.00
C GLU A 231 -7.41 22.64 -3.25
N HIS A 232 -6.14 22.36 -3.52
CA HIS A 232 -5.37 21.24 -2.97
C HIS A 232 -5.11 21.35 -1.46
N LEU A 233 -5.28 22.54 -0.87
CA LEU A 233 -5.29 22.72 0.58
C LEU A 233 -6.40 21.87 1.24
N ASN A 234 -7.54 21.70 0.57
CA ASN A 234 -8.71 21.01 1.08
C ASN A 234 -9.03 19.72 0.29
N ILE A 235 -8.04 19.11 -0.33
CA ILE A 235 -8.20 17.88 -1.11
C ILE A 235 -7.42 16.73 -0.47
N SER A 236 -8.06 15.56 -0.44
CA SER A 236 -7.43 14.25 -0.25
C SER A 236 -7.73 13.34 -1.44
N LEU A 237 -7.05 12.20 -1.52
CA LEU A 237 -7.41 11.14 -2.45
C LEU A 237 -8.22 10.07 -1.72
N ASP A 238 -9.06 9.33 -2.46
CA ASP A 238 -9.81 8.24 -1.87
C ASP A 238 -8.88 7.18 -1.28
N GLN A 239 -9.22 6.70 -0.09
CA GLN A 239 -8.34 5.88 0.74
C GLN A 239 -7.93 4.54 0.10
N PHE A 240 -8.77 3.98 -0.78
CA PHE A 240 -8.58 2.61 -1.25
C PHE A 240 -7.96 2.51 -2.63
N TYR A 241 -8.33 3.42 -3.52
CA TYR A 241 -7.93 3.32 -4.93
C TYR A 241 -7.06 4.47 -5.39
N TYR A 242 -7.01 5.58 -4.61
CA TYR A 242 -6.34 6.81 -5.03
C TYR A 242 -6.76 7.28 -6.44
N ALA A 243 -8.03 6.99 -6.78
CA ALA A 243 -8.54 7.14 -8.15
C ALA A 243 -9.30 8.46 -8.37
N PHE A 244 -9.68 9.15 -7.30
CA PHE A 244 -10.41 10.40 -7.37
C PHE A 244 -10.17 11.28 -6.15
N GLN A 245 -10.28 12.58 -6.36
CA GLN A 245 -10.14 13.60 -5.33
C GLN A 245 -11.40 13.65 -4.45
N ILE A 246 -11.20 13.91 -3.16
CA ILE A 246 -12.26 14.09 -2.17
C ILE A 246 -12.06 15.45 -1.51
N GLU A 247 -13.13 16.26 -1.44
CA GLU A 247 -13.12 17.48 -0.65
C GLU A 247 -12.96 17.12 0.83
N SER A 248 -11.88 17.60 1.44
CA SER A 248 -11.44 17.28 2.79
C SER A 248 -10.86 18.54 3.44
N PRO A 249 -11.73 19.44 3.96
CA PRO A 249 -11.28 20.70 4.54
C PRO A 249 -10.41 20.49 5.78
N GLN A 250 -9.65 21.54 6.14
CA GLN A 250 -8.87 21.58 7.38
C GLN A 250 -9.80 21.55 8.60
N ASP A 251 -9.41 20.83 9.67
CA ASP A 251 -10.14 20.81 10.94
C ASP A 251 -9.71 21.97 11.83
N CYS A 252 -10.42 23.07 11.72
CA CYS A 252 -10.12 24.33 12.43
C CYS A 252 -11.07 24.66 13.57
N ASP A 253 -12.00 23.79 13.91
CA ASP A 253 -12.95 24.01 15.00
C ASP A 253 -12.31 23.77 16.37
N SER A 254 -11.73 24.82 16.97
CA SER A 254 -11.10 24.83 18.31
C SER A 254 -12.06 24.54 19.48
N SER A 255 -13.33 24.18 19.22
CA SER A 255 -14.31 23.84 20.27
C SER A 255 -14.34 22.35 20.62
N ASN A 256 -13.61 21.49 19.90
CA ASN A 256 -13.53 20.06 20.16
C ASN A 256 -12.12 19.60 20.51
N THR A 257 -11.57 20.08 21.66
CA THR A 257 -10.43 19.41 22.30
C THR A 257 -10.86 18.08 22.92
N SER A 258 -11.35 17.17 22.12
CA SER A 258 -11.51 15.78 22.50
C SER A 258 -11.76 14.93 21.25
N ASN A 259 -10.75 14.17 20.89
CA ASN A 259 -10.76 13.18 19.82
C ASN A 259 -10.79 13.79 18.40
N ILE A 260 -9.60 14.14 17.87
CA ILE A 260 -9.36 13.88 16.46
C ILE A 260 -9.44 12.36 16.32
N ASN A 261 -10.67 11.87 16.33
CA ASN A 261 -10.92 10.59 15.68
C ASN A 261 -10.59 10.88 14.24
N ASN A 262 -9.47 10.34 13.77
CA ASN A 262 -9.16 10.20 12.36
C ASN A 262 -10.48 10.14 11.63
N ILE A 263 -10.78 11.15 10.79
CA ILE A 263 -11.88 11.05 9.86
C ILE A 263 -11.40 10.07 8.81
N PHE A 264 -11.22 8.83 9.23
CA PHE A 264 -11.24 7.71 8.29
C PHE A 264 -12.56 7.86 7.56
N PRO A 265 -12.59 7.77 6.23
CA PRO A 265 -13.85 7.75 5.54
C PRO A 265 -14.70 6.69 6.25
N TYR A 266 -15.82 7.12 6.80
CA TYR A 266 -16.75 6.30 7.62
C TYR A 266 -17.30 5.10 6.84
N GLN A 267 -16.75 4.82 5.67
CA GLN A 267 -17.23 3.85 4.71
C GLN A 267 -16.56 2.50 4.95
N PHE A 268 -17.39 1.49 5.11
CA PHE A 268 -16.94 0.11 5.08
C PHE A 268 -16.65 -0.33 3.65
N TYR A 269 -15.67 -1.20 3.47
CA TYR A 269 -15.30 -1.78 2.17
C TYR A 269 -15.82 -3.21 2.03
N ILE A 270 -16.18 -3.60 0.79
CA ILE A 270 -16.62 -4.96 0.45
C ILE A 270 -15.86 -5.42 -0.78
N SER A 271 -15.14 -6.53 -0.67
CA SER A 271 -14.44 -7.14 -1.81
C SER A 271 -15.37 -7.56 -2.94
N THR A 272 -14.80 -7.92 -4.07
CA THR A 272 -15.53 -8.68 -5.09
C THR A 272 -15.93 -10.06 -4.54
N PRO A 273 -17.17 -10.54 -4.83
CA PRO A 273 -17.60 -11.88 -4.43
C PRO A 273 -16.72 -12.96 -5.11
N TYR A 274 -16.29 -13.95 -4.35
CA TYR A 274 -15.53 -15.07 -4.91
C TYR A 274 -15.93 -16.41 -4.27
N PRO A 275 -16.14 -17.45 -5.11
CA PRO A 275 -16.27 -17.40 -6.56
C PRO A 275 -17.48 -16.61 -7.04
N ASN A 276 -17.43 -16.06 -8.26
CA ASN A 276 -18.59 -15.43 -8.92
C ASN A 276 -18.39 -15.50 -10.46
N PRO A 277 -19.16 -16.33 -11.22
CA PRO A 277 -20.30 -17.15 -10.76
C PRO A 277 -19.93 -18.21 -9.72
N PHE A 278 -20.90 -18.62 -8.89
CA PHE A 278 -20.69 -19.53 -7.76
C PHE A 278 -21.69 -20.69 -7.71
N ASN A 279 -21.33 -21.78 -6.99
CA ASN A 279 -22.17 -22.96 -6.75
C ASN A 279 -21.71 -23.69 -5.48
N PRO A 280 -22.51 -23.88 -4.48
CA PRO A 280 -23.67 -23.06 -4.09
C PRO A 280 -23.28 -21.90 -3.17
N THR A 281 -21.98 -21.69 -2.89
CA THR A 281 -21.47 -20.75 -1.89
C THR A 281 -20.54 -19.72 -2.51
N THR A 282 -20.71 -18.45 -2.12
CA THR A 282 -19.78 -17.36 -2.41
C THR A 282 -19.41 -16.64 -1.12
N SER A 283 -18.24 -16.00 -1.12
CA SER A 283 -17.73 -15.25 0.02
C SER A 283 -17.31 -13.85 -0.40
N LEU A 284 -17.46 -12.89 0.50
CA LEU A 284 -17.00 -11.51 0.36
C LEU A 284 -16.22 -11.13 1.62
N GLN A 285 -15.15 -10.38 1.46
CA GLN A 285 -14.50 -9.75 2.61
C GLN A 285 -15.18 -8.41 2.89
N LEU A 286 -15.63 -8.22 4.12
CA LEU A 286 -16.14 -6.98 4.65
C LEU A 286 -15.07 -6.39 5.56
N HIS A 287 -14.55 -5.23 5.21
CA HIS A 287 -13.62 -4.49 6.05
C HIS A 287 -14.36 -3.37 6.78
N ILE A 288 -14.26 -3.37 8.11
CA ILE A 288 -14.92 -2.43 9.01
C ILE A 288 -13.86 -1.52 9.62
N PRO A 289 -13.88 -0.21 9.31
CA PRO A 289 -12.86 0.72 9.82
C PRO A 289 -12.98 1.03 11.32
N TYR A 290 -14.16 0.88 11.91
CA TYR A 290 -14.45 0.97 13.35
C TYR A 290 -15.71 0.16 13.67
N ASP A 291 -15.90 -0.20 14.93
CA ASP A 291 -17.04 -1.01 15.39
C ASP A 291 -18.37 -0.39 14.95
N ARG A 292 -19.15 -1.14 14.16
CA ARG A 292 -20.46 -0.68 13.68
C ARG A 292 -21.45 -1.82 13.54
N ARG A 293 -22.71 -1.43 13.54
CA ARG A 293 -23.78 -2.38 13.27
C ARG A 293 -24.08 -2.45 11.79
N MET A 294 -24.25 -3.67 11.28
CA MET A 294 -24.48 -3.92 9.86
C MET A 294 -25.74 -4.75 9.63
N ASP A 295 -26.53 -4.33 8.68
CA ASP A 295 -27.57 -5.12 8.01
C ASP A 295 -26.99 -5.67 6.70
N ILE A 296 -27.01 -6.99 6.53
CA ILE A 296 -26.57 -7.65 5.30
C ILE A 296 -27.72 -8.52 4.78
N ARG A 297 -28.25 -8.19 3.60
CA ARG A 297 -29.45 -8.80 3.06
C ARG A 297 -29.26 -9.16 1.60
N VAL A 298 -29.92 -10.25 1.16
CA VAL A 298 -29.89 -10.74 -0.22
C VAL A 298 -31.22 -10.46 -0.90
N PHE A 299 -31.15 -9.98 -2.13
CA PHE A 299 -32.30 -9.64 -2.96
C PHE A 299 -32.26 -10.37 -4.30
N ASP A 300 -33.42 -10.70 -4.84
CA ASP A 300 -33.59 -11.19 -6.21
C ASP A 300 -33.56 -10.04 -7.24
N LEU A 301 -33.63 -10.37 -8.53
CA LEU A 301 -33.65 -9.40 -9.63
C LEU A 301 -34.91 -8.46 -9.59
N LYS A 302 -35.97 -8.82 -8.87
CA LYS A 302 -37.17 -8.01 -8.73
C LYS A 302 -37.10 -7.09 -7.53
N GLY A 303 -36.01 -7.18 -6.73
CA GLY A 303 -35.81 -6.40 -5.51
C GLY A 303 -36.52 -7.01 -4.28
N ASN A 304 -37.01 -8.26 -4.37
CA ASN A 304 -37.57 -8.93 -3.20
C ASN A 304 -36.42 -9.40 -2.30
N GLU A 305 -36.55 -9.11 -1.00
CA GLU A 305 -35.64 -9.66 0.01
C GLU A 305 -35.90 -11.17 0.13
N ILE A 306 -34.83 -11.97 -0.05
CA ILE A 306 -34.92 -13.44 -0.02
C ILE A 306 -34.18 -14.05 1.18
N GLU A 307 -33.18 -13.34 1.74
CA GLU A 307 -32.43 -13.80 2.89
C GLU A 307 -31.83 -12.65 3.68
N ILE A 308 -31.71 -12.83 4.99
CA ILE A 308 -31.02 -11.91 5.90
C ILE A 308 -29.77 -12.64 6.42
N ILE A 309 -28.59 -12.21 6.00
CA ILE A 309 -27.30 -12.74 6.46
C ILE A 309 -26.95 -12.14 7.83
N SER A 310 -27.21 -10.84 8.01
CA SER A 310 -26.96 -10.12 9.25
C SER A 310 -28.07 -9.09 9.49
N ASN A 311 -28.58 -9.01 10.72
CA ASN A 311 -29.66 -8.11 11.09
C ASN A 311 -29.17 -7.20 12.23
N ASN A 312 -28.72 -6.01 11.89
CA ASN A 312 -28.20 -4.99 12.84
C ASN A 312 -27.15 -5.57 13.82
N SER A 313 -26.34 -6.51 13.34
CA SER A 313 -25.31 -7.17 14.17
C SER A 313 -24.08 -6.28 14.30
N LEU A 314 -23.45 -6.30 15.47
CA LEU A 314 -22.22 -5.58 15.72
C LEU A 314 -21.04 -6.30 15.01
N TYR A 315 -20.33 -5.59 14.17
CA TYR A 315 -19.06 -5.99 13.58
C TYR A 315 -17.97 -5.11 14.19
N ASN A 316 -16.98 -5.73 14.78
CA ASN A 316 -15.83 -5.01 15.31
C ASN A 316 -14.94 -4.51 14.15
N HIS A 317 -14.12 -3.51 14.44
CA HIS A 317 -13.06 -3.08 13.54
C HIS A 317 -12.25 -4.28 12.99
N GLY A 318 -11.91 -4.23 11.71
CA GLY A 318 -11.13 -5.28 11.05
C GLY A 318 -11.82 -5.96 9.87
N LYS A 319 -11.24 -7.08 9.45
CA LYS A 319 -11.72 -7.87 8.29
C LYS A 319 -12.67 -8.98 8.76
N HIS A 320 -13.80 -9.09 8.07
CA HIS A 320 -14.81 -10.14 8.29
C HIS A 320 -15.09 -10.86 6.98
N ILE A 321 -15.28 -12.17 7.06
CA ILE A 321 -15.72 -12.97 5.89
C ILE A 321 -17.21 -13.13 5.98
N ILE A 322 -17.91 -12.60 4.97
CA ILE A 322 -19.35 -12.77 4.79
C ILE A 322 -19.56 -13.87 3.75
N GLN A 323 -20.21 -14.94 4.17
CA GLN A 323 -20.46 -16.09 3.30
C GLN A 323 -21.96 -16.24 3.06
N TRP A 324 -22.35 -16.43 1.79
CA TRP A 324 -23.70 -16.76 1.40
C TRP A 324 -23.77 -18.15 0.76
N ASN A 325 -24.61 -19.01 1.37
CA ASN A 325 -24.90 -20.36 0.84
C ASN A 325 -26.27 -20.38 0.19
N ALA A 326 -26.29 -20.40 -1.13
CA ALA A 326 -27.50 -20.34 -1.94
C ALA A 326 -28.06 -21.72 -2.34
N THR A 327 -27.81 -22.77 -1.55
CA THR A 327 -28.27 -24.16 -1.86
C THR A 327 -29.77 -24.25 -2.14
N ASN A 328 -30.57 -23.42 -1.50
CA ASN A 328 -32.04 -23.47 -1.61
C ASN A 328 -32.60 -22.52 -2.70
N TYR A 329 -31.76 -21.77 -3.40
CA TYR A 329 -32.18 -20.79 -4.41
C TYR A 329 -31.92 -21.30 -5.83
N SER A 330 -32.67 -20.79 -6.81
CA SER A 330 -32.51 -21.12 -8.23
C SER A 330 -31.28 -20.44 -8.84
N SER A 331 -30.72 -21.01 -9.90
CA SER A 331 -29.70 -20.31 -10.71
C SER A 331 -30.22 -18.93 -11.14
N GLY A 332 -29.41 -17.90 -11.04
CA GLY A 332 -29.83 -16.55 -11.35
C GLY A 332 -28.88 -15.48 -10.82
N VAL A 333 -29.29 -14.23 -11.02
CA VAL A 333 -28.57 -13.05 -10.53
C VAL A 333 -29.22 -12.58 -9.23
N TYR A 334 -28.38 -12.31 -8.25
CA TYR A 334 -28.78 -11.82 -6.94
C TYR A 334 -27.93 -10.61 -6.55
N TYR A 335 -28.41 -9.85 -5.56
CA TYR A 335 -27.74 -8.68 -5.02
C TYR A 335 -27.60 -8.82 -3.50
N ILE A 336 -26.38 -8.70 -2.99
CA ILE A 336 -26.13 -8.66 -1.55
C ILE A 336 -25.93 -7.18 -1.17
N ARG A 337 -26.85 -6.66 -0.34
CA ARG A 337 -26.80 -5.30 0.17
C ARG A 337 -26.22 -5.29 1.57
N PHE A 338 -25.29 -4.39 1.79
CA PHE A 338 -24.69 -4.04 3.07
C PHE A 338 -25.14 -2.65 3.45
N PHE A 339 -25.62 -2.48 4.67
CA PHE A 339 -26.12 -1.20 5.16
C PHE A 339 -25.72 -1.02 6.63
N ASP A 340 -25.16 0.13 6.99
CA ASP A 340 -24.66 0.45 8.34
C ASP A 340 -25.51 1.49 9.09
N GLY A 341 -26.68 1.83 8.54
CA GLY A 341 -27.56 2.88 9.06
C GLY A 341 -27.38 4.24 8.37
N MET A 342 -26.25 4.46 7.70
CA MET A 342 -25.95 5.70 6.96
C MET A 342 -25.72 5.42 5.47
N GLU A 343 -24.91 4.42 5.15
CA GLU A 343 -24.48 4.09 3.80
C GLU A 343 -24.96 2.71 3.36
N SER A 344 -25.24 2.56 2.08
CA SER A 344 -25.63 1.28 1.48
C SER A 344 -24.74 0.93 0.31
N LYS A 345 -24.09 -0.24 0.37
CA LYS A 345 -23.32 -0.82 -0.74
C LYS A 345 -23.95 -2.12 -1.21
N VAL A 346 -23.85 -2.37 -2.53
CA VAL A 346 -24.49 -3.55 -3.14
C VAL A 346 -23.45 -4.29 -3.99
N LYS A 347 -23.42 -5.62 -3.86
CA LYS A 347 -22.61 -6.50 -4.71
C LYS A 347 -23.50 -7.46 -5.48
N LYS A 348 -23.25 -7.54 -6.79
CA LYS A 348 -23.91 -8.49 -7.68
C LYS A 348 -23.24 -9.84 -7.61
N VAL A 349 -24.02 -10.93 -7.50
CA VAL A 349 -23.57 -12.31 -7.50
C VAL A 349 -24.38 -13.16 -8.49
N ILE A 350 -23.77 -14.17 -9.08
CA ILE A 350 -24.38 -15.03 -10.10
C ILE A 350 -24.28 -16.47 -9.62
N LEU A 351 -25.45 -17.05 -9.26
CA LEU A 351 -25.56 -18.44 -8.88
C LEU A 351 -25.74 -19.31 -10.12
N THR A 352 -24.92 -20.34 -10.25
CA THR A 352 -25.02 -21.37 -11.31
C THR A 352 -25.11 -22.75 -10.65
N LYS A 353 -26.19 -23.46 -10.89
CA LYS A 353 -26.36 -24.86 -10.46
C LYS A 353 -26.21 -25.79 -11.63
#